data_dc69ffeabcf98170e9f144dbe3109771
#
_entry.id   dc69ffeabcf98170e9f144dbe3109771
#
_cell.length_a   1.000
_cell.length_b   1.000
_cell.length_c   1.000
_cell.angle_alpha   90.00
_cell.angle_beta   90.00
_cell.angle_gamma   90.00
#
_symmetry.space_group_name_H-M   'P 1'
#
loop_
_entity.id
_entity.type
_entity.pdbx_description
1 polymer ?
#
loop_
_entity_poly.entity_id
_entity_poly.type
_entity_poly.pdbx_seq_one_letter_code
_entity_poly.pdbx_strand_id
1 'polypeptide(L)'
;LTRLLTPLIKFRACRDARKVTGDAMEVRGGCGYIEEWSDPRLVRDAHLGSIWEGTSNIVALDVLRAIRREGSLPVLALHLRGLLVATELHAHARRVFEATLERVLARAAQVTDTATDAQARQIASALYHTTTAISMAWEATRLASPRRMRLAQLVLIH
;
A
#
# COMPACT_ATOMS: atom_id res chain seq x y z
N LEU A 1 -12.80 -5.29 -7.63
CA LEU A 1 -11.46 -5.33 -7.06
C LEU A 1 -10.58 -4.21 -7.62
N THR A 2 -10.40 -4.15 -8.94
CA THR A 2 -9.54 -3.15 -9.63
C THR A 2 -9.88 -1.72 -9.26
N ARG A 3 -11.16 -1.39 -9.14
CA ARG A 3 -11.63 -0.04 -8.77
C ARG A 3 -11.10 0.46 -7.42
N LEU A 4 -10.78 -0.43 -6.49
CA LEU A 4 -10.19 -0.07 -5.21
C LEU A 4 -8.66 -0.18 -5.24
N LEU A 5 -8.11 -1.21 -5.90
CA LEU A 5 -6.66 -1.41 -5.95
C LEU A 5 -5.94 -0.30 -6.73
N THR A 6 -6.52 0.21 -7.81
CA THR A 6 -5.90 1.28 -8.62
C THR A 6 -5.55 2.52 -7.81
N PRO A 7 -6.48 3.18 -7.08
CA PRO A 7 -6.14 4.33 -6.27
C PRO A 7 -5.25 3.96 -5.07
N LEU A 8 -5.37 2.76 -4.48
CA LEU A 8 -4.48 2.32 -3.41
C LEU A 8 -3.03 2.24 -3.87
N ILE A 9 -2.78 1.60 -5.02
CA ILE A 9 -1.44 1.49 -5.61
C ILE A 9 -0.91 2.89 -5.96
N LYS A 10 -1.70 3.69 -6.67
CA LYS A 10 -1.32 5.06 -7.02
C LYS A 10 -0.95 5.88 -5.79
N PHE A 11 -1.79 5.86 -4.75
CA PHE A 11 -1.58 6.62 -3.52
C PHE A 11 -0.23 6.30 -2.89
N ARG A 12 0.14 5.03 -2.81
CA ARG A 12 1.35 4.62 -2.09
C ARG A 12 2.58 4.58 -2.98
N ALA A 13 2.51 3.99 -4.17
CA ALA A 13 3.66 3.86 -5.06
C ALA A 13 4.30 5.22 -5.40
N CYS A 14 3.48 6.24 -5.68
CA CYS A 14 3.99 7.59 -5.97
C CYS A 14 4.64 8.24 -4.74
N ARG A 15 4.16 7.97 -3.54
CA ARG A 15 4.77 8.47 -2.29
C ARG A 15 6.08 7.76 -1.99
N ASP A 16 6.11 6.46 -2.14
CA ASP A 16 7.29 5.65 -1.89
C ASP A 16 8.39 5.92 -2.92
N ALA A 17 8.02 6.16 -4.20
CA ALA A 17 8.97 6.55 -5.23
C ALA A 17 9.75 7.82 -4.86
N ARG A 18 9.08 8.84 -4.31
CA ARG A 18 9.75 10.08 -3.85
C ARG A 18 10.76 9.81 -2.73
N LYS A 19 10.38 8.96 -1.78
CA LYS A 19 11.28 8.60 -0.68
C LYS A 19 12.47 7.81 -1.20
N VAL A 20 12.23 6.77 -1.98
CA VAL A 20 13.29 5.91 -2.52
C VAL A 20 14.29 6.68 -3.38
N THR A 21 13.82 7.57 -4.25
CA THR A 21 14.72 8.38 -5.10
C THR A 21 15.49 9.42 -4.28
N GLY A 22 14.87 10.01 -3.25
CA GLY A 22 15.55 10.91 -2.32
C GLY A 22 16.62 10.20 -1.51
N ASP A 23 16.31 9.04 -0.93
CA ASP A 23 17.26 8.21 -0.18
C ASP A 23 18.41 7.74 -1.09
N ALA A 24 18.13 7.39 -2.34
CA ALA A 24 19.15 7.01 -3.33
C ALA A 24 20.09 8.16 -3.65
N MET A 25 19.57 9.38 -3.81
CA MET A 25 20.38 10.59 -3.98
C MET A 25 21.30 10.82 -2.77
N GLU A 26 20.77 10.69 -1.56
CA GLU A 26 21.52 10.86 -0.31
C GLU A 26 22.68 9.86 -0.20
N VAL A 27 22.44 8.57 -0.50
CA VAL A 27 23.47 7.52 -0.48
C VAL A 27 24.65 7.84 -1.42
N ARG A 28 24.40 8.54 -2.53
CA ARG A 28 25.43 8.93 -3.48
C ARG A 28 26.19 10.20 -3.05
N GLY A 29 25.76 10.87 -2.00
CA GLY A 29 26.38 12.09 -1.51
C GLY A 29 26.35 13.22 -2.56
N GLY A 30 27.42 14.00 -2.65
CA GLY A 30 27.49 15.13 -3.59
C GLY A 30 27.25 14.77 -5.04
N CYS A 31 27.72 13.61 -5.48
CA CYS A 31 27.47 13.11 -6.85
C CYS A 31 25.98 12.83 -7.12
N GLY A 32 25.21 12.49 -6.10
CA GLY A 32 23.76 12.31 -6.24
C GLY A 32 22.98 13.61 -6.43
N TYR A 33 23.57 14.74 -6.02
CA TYR A 33 22.89 16.04 -6.03
C TYR A 33 23.15 16.88 -7.30
N ILE A 34 24.33 16.73 -7.92
CA ILE A 34 24.74 17.55 -9.07
C ILE A 34 24.11 17.04 -10.38
N GLU A 35 23.77 17.97 -11.28
CA GLU A 35 23.00 17.69 -12.50
C GLU A 35 23.75 16.86 -13.57
N GLU A 36 25.04 16.65 -13.44
CA GLU A 36 25.83 15.75 -14.30
C GLU A 36 25.41 14.28 -14.15
N TRP A 37 24.70 13.93 -13.07
CA TRP A 37 24.18 12.59 -12.80
C TRP A 37 22.67 12.53 -12.93
N SER A 38 22.12 11.33 -13.03
CA SER A 38 20.69 11.12 -13.24
C SER A 38 19.83 11.29 -11.99
N ASP A 39 20.41 11.24 -10.80
CA ASP A 39 19.65 11.18 -9.54
C ASP A 39 18.77 12.41 -9.31
N PRO A 40 19.21 13.68 -9.55
CA PRO A 40 18.34 14.84 -9.39
C PRO A 40 17.13 14.81 -10.31
N ARG A 41 17.30 14.30 -11.54
CA ARG A 41 16.19 14.12 -12.47
C ARG A 41 15.22 13.07 -11.98
N LEU A 42 15.70 11.92 -11.51
CA LEU A 42 14.85 10.84 -10.98
C LEU A 42 14.01 11.32 -9.78
N VAL A 43 14.57 12.14 -8.90
CA VAL A 43 13.83 12.78 -7.78
C VAL A 43 12.70 13.66 -8.31
N ARG A 44 12.97 14.52 -9.29
CA ARG A 44 11.95 15.38 -9.89
C ARG A 44 10.84 14.55 -10.57
N ASP A 45 11.23 13.55 -11.35
CA ASP A 45 10.29 12.67 -12.05
C ASP A 45 9.42 11.88 -11.06
N ALA A 46 9.99 11.42 -9.95
CA ALA A 46 9.23 10.75 -8.89
C ALA A 46 8.17 11.68 -8.23
N HIS A 47 8.47 12.97 -8.11
CA HIS A 47 7.48 13.95 -7.61
C HIS A 47 6.31 14.12 -8.56
N LEU A 48 6.54 14.02 -9.87
CA LEU A 48 5.52 14.14 -10.89
C LEU A 48 4.38 13.12 -10.69
N GLY A 49 4.69 11.87 -10.33
CA GLY A 49 3.71 10.84 -10.03
C GLY A 49 2.74 11.21 -8.90
N SER A 50 3.14 12.09 -7.98
CA SER A 50 2.28 12.57 -6.88
C SER A 50 1.50 13.84 -7.22
N ILE A 51 1.66 14.39 -8.41
CA ILE A 51 1.01 15.60 -8.89
C ILE A 51 -0.06 15.24 -9.93
N TRP A 52 0.31 14.43 -10.92
CA TRP A 52 -0.56 14.04 -12.01
C TRP A 52 -1.71 13.14 -11.56
N GLU A 53 -2.87 13.30 -12.20
CA GLU A 53 -4.09 12.53 -11.95
C GLU A 53 -4.55 12.57 -10.49
N GLY A 54 -4.22 13.65 -9.81
CA GLY A 54 -4.58 13.90 -8.42
C GLY A 54 -3.44 13.73 -7.43
N THR A 55 -3.36 14.69 -6.52
CA THR A 55 -2.42 14.64 -5.40
C THR A 55 -2.78 13.52 -4.43
N SER A 56 -1.85 13.21 -3.51
CA SER A 56 -2.05 12.12 -2.53
C SER A 56 -3.38 12.23 -1.76
N ASN A 57 -3.85 13.45 -1.43
CA ASN A 57 -5.12 13.61 -0.73
C ASN A 57 -6.31 13.28 -1.64
N ILE A 58 -6.28 13.75 -2.89
CA ILE A 58 -7.35 13.46 -3.87
C ILE A 58 -7.45 11.97 -4.14
N VAL A 59 -6.33 11.29 -4.30
CA VAL A 59 -6.31 9.84 -4.53
C VAL A 59 -6.79 9.08 -3.28
N ALA A 60 -6.42 9.52 -2.07
CA ALA A 60 -6.95 8.92 -0.83
C ALA A 60 -8.47 9.10 -0.71
N LEU A 61 -9.01 10.26 -1.08
CA LEU A 61 -10.46 10.48 -1.14
C LEU A 61 -11.14 9.60 -2.20
N ASP A 62 -10.46 9.29 -3.31
CA ASP A 62 -11.00 8.36 -4.30
C ASP A 62 -11.07 6.92 -3.77
N VAL A 63 -10.11 6.50 -2.92
CA VAL A 63 -10.23 5.23 -2.16
C VAL A 63 -11.51 5.22 -1.33
N LEU A 64 -11.79 6.27 -0.55
CA LEU A 64 -13.01 6.35 0.24
C LEU A 64 -14.27 6.34 -0.63
N ARG A 65 -14.23 7.02 -1.79
CA ARG A 65 -15.34 7.02 -2.75
C ARG A 65 -15.62 5.60 -3.28
N ALA A 66 -14.58 4.85 -3.63
CA ALA A 66 -14.72 3.47 -4.09
C ALA A 66 -15.36 2.57 -3.01
N ILE A 67 -15.03 2.80 -1.73
CA ILE A 67 -15.63 2.09 -0.60
C ILE A 67 -17.11 2.45 -0.44
N ARG A 68 -17.42 3.76 -0.37
CA ARG A 68 -18.77 4.27 -0.06
C ARG A 68 -19.79 4.00 -1.14
N ARG A 69 -19.43 4.20 -2.41
CA ARG A 69 -20.36 4.26 -3.52
C ARG A 69 -20.38 3.01 -4.39
N GLU A 70 -19.31 2.25 -4.39
CA GLU A 70 -19.13 1.17 -5.37
C GLU A 70 -19.02 -0.22 -4.72
N GLY A 71 -19.19 -0.31 -3.40
CA GLY A 71 -19.17 -1.58 -2.68
C GLY A 71 -17.85 -2.36 -2.85
N SER A 72 -16.74 -1.66 -3.08
CA SER A 72 -15.47 -2.28 -3.42
C SER A 72 -14.80 -3.00 -2.24
N LEU A 73 -15.12 -2.62 -1.00
CA LEU A 73 -14.48 -3.16 0.20
C LEU A 73 -14.79 -4.66 0.42
N PRO A 74 -16.05 -5.14 0.31
CA PRO A 74 -16.35 -6.57 0.43
C PRO A 74 -15.62 -7.42 -0.61
N VAL A 75 -15.45 -6.91 -1.83
CA VAL A 75 -14.73 -7.62 -2.90
C VAL A 75 -13.24 -7.75 -2.56
N LEU A 76 -12.62 -6.69 -2.04
CA LEU A 76 -11.24 -6.74 -1.57
C LEU A 76 -11.11 -7.71 -0.38
N ALA A 77 -12.03 -7.67 0.58
CA ALA A 77 -12.03 -8.55 1.75
C ALA A 77 -12.09 -10.02 1.35
N LEU A 78 -13.00 -10.38 0.44
CA LEU A 78 -13.11 -11.74 -0.08
C LEU A 78 -11.81 -12.20 -0.75
N HIS A 79 -11.23 -11.34 -1.59
CA HIS A 79 -9.96 -11.63 -2.28
C HIS A 79 -8.83 -11.88 -1.28
N LEU A 80 -8.63 -10.99 -0.30
CA LEU A 80 -7.54 -11.10 0.67
C LEU A 80 -7.70 -12.30 1.60
N ARG A 81 -8.92 -12.62 2.03
CA ARG A 81 -9.19 -13.85 2.78
C ARG A 81 -8.87 -15.09 1.96
N GLY A 82 -9.21 -15.10 0.67
CA GLY A 82 -8.84 -16.18 -0.24
C GLY A 82 -7.34 -16.37 -0.37
N LEU A 83 -6.57 -15.28 -0.49
CA LEU A 83 -5.11 -15.34 -0.50
C LEU A 83 -4.55 -15.90 0.82
N LEU A 84 -5.08 -15.47 1.97
CA LEU A 84 -4.64 -15.98 3.28
C LEU A 84 -4.92 -17.48 3.43
N VAL A 85 -6.08 -17.96 2.99
CA VAL A 85 -6.38 -19.40 3.00
C VAL A 85 -5.36 -20.18 2.18
N ALA A 86 -4.95 -19.65 1.03
CA ALA A 86 -3.98 -20.27 0.12
C ALA A 86 -2.51 -20.04 0.52
N THR A 87 -2.25 -19.40 1.66
CA THR A 87 -0.88 -19.10 2.14
C THR A 87 -0.47 -20.07 3.25
N GLU A 88 0.73 -20.63 3.16
CA GLU A 88 1.29 -21.46 4.22
C GLU A 88 1.88 -20.60 5.33
N LEU A 89 1.17 -20.53 6.45
CA LEU A 89 1.55 -19.76 7.63
C LEU A 89 1.47 -20.66 8.87
N HIS A 90 2.47 -20.55 9.75
CA HIS A 90 2.35 -21.14 11.07
C HIS A 90 1.25 -20.42 11.90
N ALA A 91 0.68 -21.10 12.89
CA ALA A 91 -0.52 -20.66 13.59
C ALA A 91 -0.44 -19.23 14.17
N HIS A 92 0.70 -18.82 14.71
CA HIS A 92 0.86 -17.46 15.26
C HIS A 92 0.82 -16.40 14.14
N ALA A 93 1.59 -16.58 13.06
CA ALA A 93 1.59 -15.63 11.94
C ALA A 93 0.20 -15.53 11.31
N ARG A 94 -0.49 -16.64 11.10
CA ARG A 94 -1.86 -16.65 10.58
C ARG A 94 -2.78 -15.77 11.41
N ARG A 95 -2.79 -15.95 12.74
CA ARG A 95 -3.61 -15.12 13.64
C ARG A 95 -3.30 -13.64 13.52
N VAL A 96 -2.02 -13.26 13.39
CA VAL A 96 -1.60 -11.86 13.24
C VAL A 96 -2.10 -11.28 11.92
N PHE A 97 -1.95 -11.99 10.81
CA PHE A 97 -2.44 -11.53 9.50
C PHE A 97 -3.96 -11.38 9.47
N GLU A 98 -4.68 -12.38 9.97
CA GLU A 98 -6.15 -12.36 10.03
C GLU A 98 -6.66 -11.24 10.93
N ALA A 99 -6.13 -11.10 12.14
CA ALA A 99 -6.52 -10.03 13.06
C ALA A 99 -6.24 -8.64 12.50
N THR A 100 -5.12 -8.46 11.80
CA THR A 100 -4.79 -7.18 11.17
C THR A 100 -5.74 -6.89 10.01
N LEU A 101 -6.02 -7.88 9.15
CA LEU A 101 -6.98 -7.73 8.06
C LEU A 101 -8.35 -7.32 8.60
N GLU A 102 -8.90 -8.04 9.56
CA GLU A 102 -10.24 -7.76 10.10
C GLU A 102 -10.32 -6.38 10.75
N ARG A 103 -9.30 -5.98 11.49
CA ARG A 103 -9.22 -4.63 12.09
C ARG A 103 -9.20 -3.53 11.03
N VAL A 104 -8.43 -3.69 9.95
CA VAL A 104 -8.34 -2.71 8.87
C VAL A 104 -9.64 -2.65 8.09
N LEU A 105 -10.27 -3.80 7.80
CA LEU A 105 -11.57 -3.85 7.14
C LEU A 105 -12.66 -3.21 7.99
N ALA A 106 -12.70 -3.49 9.29
CA ALA A 106 -13.65 -2.87 10.21
C ALA A 106 -13.49 -1.34 10.25
N ARG A 107 -12.25 -0.84 10.27
CA ARG A 107 -11.98 0.59 10.22
C ARG A 107 -12.40 1.22 8.89
N ALA A 108 -12.12 0.55 7.78
CA ALA A 108 -12.52 1.02 6.45
C ALA A 108 -14.05 0.99 6.25
N ALA A 109 -14.75 0.05 6.87
CA ALA A 109 -16.21 -0.04 6.81
C ALA A 109 -16.92 1.11 7.55
N GLN A 110 -16.25 1.80 8.49
CA GLN A 110 -16.79 2.97 9.19
C GLN A 110 -16.81 4.24 8.33
N VAL A 111 -16.32 4.16 7.10
CA VAL A 111 -16.32 5.27 6.13
C VAL A 111 -17.73 5.40 5.53
N THR A 112 -18.60 6.15 6.20
CA THR A 112 -20.01 6.29 5.81
C THR A 112 -20.30 7.60 5.10
N ASP A 113 -19.60 8.67 5.45
CA ASP A 113 -19.85 10.04 4.99
C ASP A 113 -18.57 10.87 4.84
N THR A 114 -18.71 12.15 4.53
CA THR A 114 -17.59 13.09 4.37
C THR A 114 -16.91 13.45 5.69
N ALA A 115 -17.52 13.21 6.84
CA ALA A 115 -16.88 13.47 8.13
C ALA A 115 -15.63 12.60 8.35
N THR A 116 -15.52 11.49 7.63
CA THR A 116 -14.35 10.60 7.68
C THR A 116 -13.23 10.97 6.71
N ASP A 117 -13.39 12.02 5.90
CA ASP A 117 -12.39 12.42 4.88
C ASP A 117 -11.02 12.77 5.49
N ALA A 118 -10.99 13.33 6.71
CA ALA A 118 -9.75 13.58 7.45
C ALA A 118 -8.92 12.30 7.68
N GLN A 119 -9.55 11.14 7.68
CA GLN A 119 -8.90 9.83 7.91
C GLN A 119 -8.52 9.11 6.61
N ALA A 120 -8.84 9.70 5.43
CA ALA A 120 -8.66 9.06 4.13
C ALA A 120 -7.26 8.49 3.93
N ARG A 121 -6.22 9.26 4.26
CA ARG A 121 -4.82 8.85 4.10
C ARG A 121 -4.44 7.68 5.01
N GLN A 122 -4.96 7.65 6.23
CA GLN A 122 -4.69 6.58 7.20
C GLN A 122 -5.35 5.28 6.73
N ILE A 123 -6.61 5.36 6.30
CA ILE A 123 -7.36 4.21 5.78
C ILE A 123 -6.72 3.67 4.50
N ALA A 124 -6.37 4.54 3.56
CA ALA A 124 -5.70 4.15 2.33
C ALA A 124 -4.34 3.49 2.61
N SER A 125 -3.54 4.03 3.53
CA SER A 125 -2.26 3.43 3.93
C SER A 125 -2.46 2.06 4.57
N ALA A 126 -3.40 1.93 5.51
CA ALA A 126 -3.66 0.66 6.19
C ALA A 126 -4.13 -0.42 5.21
N LEU A 127 -5.07 -0.10 4.32
CA LEU A 127 -5.51 -1.02 3.27
C LEU A 127 -4.38 -1.41 2.33
N TYR A 128 -3.54 -0.46 1.91
CA TYR A 128 -2.41 -0.74 1.03
C TYR A 128 -1.41 -1.70 1.70
N HIS A 129 -0.96 -1.40 2.93
CA HIS A 129 0.04 -2.23 3.61
C HIS A 129 -0.49 -3.63 3.90
N THR A 130 -1.74 -3.75 4.35
CA THR A 130 -2.37 -5.05 4.59
C THR A 130 -2.50 -5.85 3.29
N THR A 131 -2.95 -5.23 2.21
CA THR A 131 -3.03 -5.87 0.88
C THR A 131 -1.66 -6.32 0.41
N THR A 132 -0.65 -5.46 0.51
CA THR A 132 0.72 -5.78 0.10
C THR A 132 1.31 -6.91 0.92
N ALA A 133 1.17 -6.86 2.25
CA ALA A 133 1.68 -7.91 3.14
C ALA A 133 1.07 -9.28 2.84
N ILE A 134 -0.25 -9.34 2.66
CA ILE A 134 -0.96 -10.60 2.33
C ILE A 134 -0.54 -11.12 0.95
N SER A 135 -0.45 -10.25 -0.05
CA SER A 135 -0.02 -10.63 -1.40
C SER A 135 1.43 -11.16 -1.39
N MET A 136 2.33 -10.48 -0.66
CA MET A 136 3.73 -10.94 -0.52
C MET A 136 3.85 -12.28 0.23
N ALA A 137 3.03 -12.51 1.25
CA ALA A 137 3.00 -13.78 1.98
C ALA A 137 2.50 -14.92 1.08
N TRP A 138 1.47 -14.68 0.30
CA TRP A 138 0.96 -15.62 -0.69
C TRP A 138 2.01 -15.95 -1.78
N GLU A 139 2.68 -14.94 -2.32
CA GLU A 139 3.77 -15.15 -3.27
C GLU A 139 4.94 -15.90 -2.62
N ALA A 140 5.27 -15.61 -1.35
CA ALA A 140 6.32 -16.29 -0.62
C ALA A 140 6.10 -17.80 -0.54
N THR A 141 4.86 -18.23 -0.30
CA THR A 141 4.46 -19.64 -0.33
C THR A 141 4.68 -20.24 -1.72
N ARG A 142 4.21 -19.57 -2.78
CA ARG A 142 4.30 -20.09 -4.16
C ARG A 142 5.73 -20.17 -4.70
N LEU A 143 6.59 -19.25 -4.25
CA LEU A 143 7.98 -19.15 -4.68
C LEU A 143 8.95 -19.84 -3.70
N ALA A 144 8.45 -20.47 -2.64
CA ALA A 144 9.24 -21.03 -1.54
C ALA A 144 10.32 -20.05 -1.03
N SER A 145 9.95 -18.77 -0.85
CA SER A 145 10.88 -17.69 -0.52
C SER A 145 10.77 -17.22 0.93
N PRO A 146 11.66 -17.69 1.84
CA PRO A 146 11.67 -17.22 3.23
C PRO A 146 11.92 -15.71 3.36
N ARG A 147 12.75 -15.16 2.45
CA ARG A 147 13.02 -13.71 2.42
C ARG A 147 11.73 -12.91 2.17
N ARG A 148 10.92 -13.33 1.20
CA ARG A 148 9.68 -12.65 0.85
C ARG A 148 8.65 -12.73 1.99
N MET A 149 8.62 -13.85 2.70
CA MET A 149 7.79 -14.00 3.90
C MET A 149 8.21 -13.04 5.01
N ARG A 150 9.51 -12.87 5.27
CA ARG A 150 9.99 -11.89 6.25
C ARG A 150 9.64 -10.46 5.85
N LEU A 151 9.75 -10.11 4.57
CA LEU A 151 9.34 -8.80 4.07
C LEU A 151 7.83 -8.58 4.24
N ALA A 152 7.00 -9.59 3.99
CA ALA A 152 5.56 -9.52 4.23
C ALA A 152 5.24 -9.21 5.71
N GLN A 153 5.94 -9.87 6.63
CA GLN A 153 5.78 -9.63 8.07
C GLN A 153 6.22 -8.21 8.47
N LEU A 154 7.33 -7.71 7.90
CA LEU A 154 7.79 -6.34 8.15
C LEU A 154 6.77 -5.30 7.65
N VAL A 155 6.22 -5.47 6.45
CA VAL A 155 5.20 -4.57 5.89
C VAL A 155 3.92 -4.57 6.74
N LEU A 156 3.59 -5.69 7.39
CA LEU A 156 2.40 -5.81 8.23
C LEU A 156 2.53 -5.05 9.55
N ILE A 157 3.75 -4.85 10.05
CA ILE A 157 4.03 -4.18 11.34
C ILE A 157 4.06 -2.65 11.18
N HIS A 158 4.36 -2.15 9.98
CA HIS A 158 4.43 -0.72 9.66
C HIS A 158 3.06 -0.15 9.24
#